data_bd09ea743383fd547d0f35fc4fe45452
#
_entry.id   bd09ea743383fd547d0f35fc4fe45452
#
_cell.length_a   1.000
_cell.length_b   1.000
_cell.length_c   1.000
_cell.angle_alpha   90.00
_cell.angle_beta   90.00
_cell.angle_gamma   90.00
#
_symmetry.space_group_name_H-M   'P 1'
#
loop_
_entity.id
_entity.type
_entity.pdbx_description
1 polymer ?
#
loop_
_entity_poly.entity_id
_entity_poly.type
_entity_poly.pdbx_seq_one_letter_code
_entity_poly.pdbx_strand_id
1 'polypeptide(L)'
;VGFTEVDIVVTDDENGLTLHAELLSTDNVLYIVDSHIAPLPEPKATVELAYANATLVDGTLSSEAFQFWGDENGVYTSILLASEQVEGEYDKFDMYVAYANYIMFVDGTDTTFVDFLDLNAVVTKEDKTYKLVADALGSDTIMYHITMSYTKPAPTDTIDIVATNMVVDEFEFWGMVFCTVQASNDEYTVTLDMANGLPMGELTSEDFNVAYSSVYRIADSTEIVFDEIISATVSEVEGKPAVKAQVVGVDNILYNLDLSYVVPEATDTVNVVFDDVVTAKYYAESADYYIYNENENYIVTLDIFEE
;
A
#
# COMPACT_ATOMS: atom_id res chain seq x y z
N VAL A 1 7.05 13.94 -32.54
CA VAL A 1 7.42 15.25 -33.13
C VAL A 1 7.83 16.15 -31.98
N GLY A 2 9.06 16.70 -32.05
CA GLY A 2 9.50 17.74 -31.10
C GLY A 2 9.10 19.11 -31.61
N PHE A 3 8.82 20.06 -30.71
CA PHE A 3 8.51 21.43 -31.04
C PHE A 3 9.65 22.36 -30.65
N THR A 4 9.96 23.33 -31.49
CA THR A 4 10.99 24.35 -31.27
C THR A 4 10.41 25.65 -30.73
N GLU A 5 9.12 25.89 -31.03
CA GLU A 5 8.39 27.09 -30.59
C GLU A 5 6.94 26.67 -30.25
N VAL A 6 6.43 27.18 -29.15
CA VAL A 6 5.09 26.88 -28.64
C VAL A 6 4.47 28.18 -28.16
N ASP A 7 3.36 28.59 -28.78
CA ASP A 7 2.53 29.70 -28.34
C ASP A 7 1.11 29.17 -28.07
N ILE A 8 0.63 29.36 -26.84
CA ILE A 8 -0.68 28.85 -26.39
C ILE A 8 -1.45 29.98 -25.74
N VAL A 9 -2.64 30.22 -26.27
CA VAL A 9 -3.60 31.15 -25.69
C VAL A 9 -4.80 30.35 -25.19
N VAL A 10 -5.12 30.51 -23.93
CA VAL A 10 -6.33 29.95 -23.33
C VAL A 10 -7.22 31.08 -22.92
N THR A 11 -8.48 31.03 -23.38
CA THR A 11 -9.52 32.02 -23.05
C THR A 11 -10.66 31.29 -22.34
N ASP A 12 -11.04 31.78 -21.17
CA ASP A 12 -12.18 31.30 -20.39
C ASP A 12 -13.23 32.38 -20.34
N ASP A 13 -14.44 32.10 -20.87
CA ASP A 13 -15.56 33.01 -20.90
C ASP A 13 -16.90 32.29 -20.67
N GLU A 14 -18.02 33.01 -20.78
CA GLU A 14 -19.37 32.46 -20.62
C GLU A 14 -19.73 31.31 -21.57
N ASN A 15 -18.96 31.14 -22.67
CA ASN A 15 -19.18 30.08 -23.65
C ASN A 15 -18.29 28.86 -23.38
N GLY A 16 -17.41 28.95 -22.41
CA GLY A 16 -16.48 27.88 -22.01
C GLY A 16 -15.01 28.20 -22.27
N LEU A 17 -14.19 27.16 -22.26
CA LEU A 17 -12.75 27.26 -22.41
C LEU A 17 -12.35 27.05 -23.86
N THR A 18 -11.67 28.06 -24.46
CA THR A 18 -11.10 27.93 -25.79
C THR A 18 -9.59 27.92 -25.71
N LEU A 19 -8.97 26.97 -26.37
CA LEU A 19 -7.52 26.85 -26.51
C LEU A 19 -7.18 27.08 -27.99
N HIS A 20 -6.27 28.01 -28.24
CA HIS A 20 -5.58 28.18 -29.50
C HIS A 20 -4.09 27.96 -29.29
N ALA A 21 -3.49 27.03 -30.02
CA ALA A 21 -2.07 26.77 -29.93
C ALA A 21 -1.41 26.78 -31.32
N GLU A 22 -0.31 27.52 -31.42
CA GLU A 22 0.63 27.46 -32.53
C GLU A 22 1.92 26.74 -32.12
N LEU A 23 2.22 25.62 -32.79
CA LEU A 23 3.30 24.75 -32.46
C LEU A 23 4.21 24.58 -33.66
N LEU A 24 5.44 25.15 -33.62
CA LEU A 24 6.42 24.97 -34.69
C LEU A 24 7.27 23.73 -34.40
N SER A 25 7.19 22.74 -35.28
CA SER A 25 7.99 21.52 -35.13
C SER A 25 9.46 21.69 -35.51
N THR A 26 10.30 20.75 -35.10
CA THR A 26 11.71 20.66 -35.50
C THR A 26 11.90 20.50 -37.02
N ASP A 27 10.87 20.05 -37.72
CA ASP A 27 10.84 19.91 -39.20
C ASP A 27 10.32 21.16 -39.92
N ASN A 28 10.17 22.29 -39.22
CA ASN A 28 9.62 23.56 -39.70
C ASN A 28 8.16 23.48 -40.20
N VAL A 29 7.37 22.57 -39.59
CA VAL A 29 5.92 22.51 -39.83
C VAL A 29 5.21 23.22 -38.69
N LEU A 30 4.36 24.21 -39.06
CA LEU A 30 3.50 24.87 -38.09
C LEU A 30 2.18 24.07 -37.92
N TYR A 31 1.92 23.63 -36.68
CA TYR A 31 0.65 23.03 -36.30
C TYR A 31 -0.21 24.09 -35.61
N ILE A 32 -1.44 24.26 -36.07
CA ILE A 32 -2.42 25.10 -35.42
C ILE A 32 -3.45 24.16 -34.79
N VAL A 33 -3.64 24.25 -33.48
CA VAL A 33 -4.60 23.45 -32.73
C VAL A 33 -5.61 24.38 -32.09
N ASP A 34 -6.86 24.23 -32.52
CA ASP A 34 -8.01 24.92 -31.92
C ASP A 34 -8.86 23.87 -31.20
N SER A 35 -9.16 24.13 -29.93
CA SER A 35 -10.03 23.28 -29.12
C SER A 35 -11.00 24.15 -28.32
N HIS A 36 -12.21 23.66 -28.17
CA HIS A 36 -13.23 24.30 -27.37
C HIS A 36 -13.90 23.32 -26.44
N ILE A 37 -13.95 23.66 -25.15
CA ILE A 37 -14.64 22.92 -24.11
C ILE A 37 -15.84 23.75 -23.68
N ALA A 38 -17.04 23.27 -23.99
CA ALA A 38 -18.27 23.95 -23.59
C ALA A 38 -18.37 24.00 -22.04
N PRO A 39 -19.03 25.05 -21.51
CA PRO A 39 -19.27 25.10 -20.05
C PRO A 39 -20.13 23.91 -19.63
N LEU A 40 -19.95 23.50 -18.37
CA LEU A 40 -20.79 22.46 -17.78
C LEU A 40 -22.25 22.90 -17.82
N PRO A 41 -23.20 22.01 -18.11
CA PRO A 41 -24.60 22.34 -18.11
C PRO A 41 -25.07 22.69 -16.70
N GLU A 42 -26.01 23.67 -16.62
CA GLU A 42 -26.68 23.96 -15.36
C GLU A 42 -27.55 22.77 -14.94
N PRO A 43 -27.51 22.36 -13.65
CA PRO A 43 -28.33 21.27 -13.13
C PRO A 43 -29.82 21.59 -13.26
N LYS A 44 -30.60 20.65 -13.77
CA LYS A 44 -32.06 20.74 -13.87
C LYS A 44 -32.80 20.41 -12.58
N ALA A 45 -32.15 19.59 -11.72
CA ALA A 45 -32.68 19.13 -10.45
C ALA A 45 -31.54 18.69 -9.54
N THR A 46 -31.83 18.51 -8.26
CA THR A 46 -30.93 17.87 -7.29
C THR A 46 -31.58 16.61 -6.74
N VAL A 47 -30.78 15.54 -6.62
CA VAL A 47 -31.19 14.26 -6.04
C VAL A 47 -30.24 13.90 -4.90
N GLU A 48 -30.82 13.53 -3.75
CA GLU A 48 -30.08 13.06 -2.58
C GLU A 48 -29.90 11.56 -2.65
N LEU A 49 -28.64 11.07 -2.50
CA LEU A 49 -28.30 9.66 -2.40
C LEU A 49 -27.52 9.44 -1.11
N ALA A 50 -27.95 8.48 -0.29
CA ALA A 50 -27.29 8.19 0.99
C ALA A 50 -27.07 6.70 1.15
N TYR A 51 -25.84 6.30 1.44
CA TYR A 51 -25.41 4.91 1.60
C TYR A 51 -24.76 4.75 2.98
N ALA A 52 -25.54 4.21 3.93
CA ALA A 52 -25.08 4.03 5.31
C ALA A 52 -24.05 2.89 5.49
N ASN A 53 -24.01 1.96 4.52
CA ASN A 53 -23.11 0.80 4.52
C ASN A 53 -22.38 0.71 3.19
N ALA A 54 -21.70 1.80 2.81
CA ALA A 54 -20.86 1.79 1.63
C ALA A 54 -19.66 0.86 1.83
N THR A 55 -19.00 0.48 0.73
CA THR A 55 -17.72 -0.21 0.74
C THR A 55 -16.63 0.79 0.38
N LEU A 56 -15.51 0.73 1.06
CA LEU A 56 -14.29 1.44 0.71
C LEU A 56 -13.23 0.39 0.35
N VAL A 57 -12.64 0.52 -0.83
CA VAL A 57 -11.51 -0.29 -1.28
C VAL A 57 -10.36 0.66 -1.57
N ASP A 58 -9.28 0.50 -0.82
CA ASP A 58 -8.03 1.22 -1.00
C ASP A 58 -7.12 0.43 -1.95
N GLY A 59 -6.38 1.12 -2.82
CA GLY A 59 -5.49 0.48 -3.79
C GLY A 59 -6.20 -0.24 -4.95
N THR A 60 -7.41 0.17 -5.35
CA THR A 60 -8.27 -0.55 -6.31
C THR A 60 -7.65 -0.78 -7.70
N LEU A 61 -6.94 0.18 -8.25
CA LEU A 61 -6.30 0.10 -9.59
C LEU A 61 -4.81 0.41 -9.55
N SER A 62 -4.36 1.07 -8.49
CA SER A 62 -2.97 1.37 -8.17
C SER A 62 -2.89 1.67 -6.68
N SER A 63 -1.69 1.67 -6.11
CA SER A 63 -1.46 2.13 -4.73
C SER A 63 -1.85 3.60 -4.49
N GLU A 64 -2.19 4.33 -5.55
CA GLU A 64 -2.52 5.76 -5.55
C GLU A 64 -4.00 6.02 -5.84
N ALA A 65 -4.88 5.07 -5.60
CA ALA A 65 -6.31 5.23 -5.85
C ALA A 65 -7.16 4.47 -4.84
N PHE A 66 -8.30 5.06 -4.46
CA PHE A 66 -9.30 4.42 -3.62
C PHE A 66 -10.70 4.57 -4.21
N GLN A 67 -11.60 3.66 -3.85
CA GLN A 67 -12.95 3.62 -4.37
C GLN A 67 -13.99 3.51 -3.25
N PHE A 68 -14.96 4.42 -3.26
CA PHE A 68 -16.21 4.25 -2.54
C PHE A 68 -17.26 3.61 -3.44
N TRP A 69 -17.95 2.63 -2.90
CA TRP A 69 -19.03 1.94 -3.57
C TRP A 69 -20.27 1.89 -2.68
N GLY A 70 -21.37 2.47 -3.16
CA GLY A 70 -22.66 2.46 -2.51
C GLY A 70 -23.67 1.60 -3.28
N ASP A 71 -24.47 0.83 -2.57
CA ASP A 71 -25.58 0.02 -3.12
C ASP A 71 -26.79 0.12 -2.19
N GLU A 72 -27.85 0.72 -2.69
CA GLU A 72 -29.11 0.80 -1.96
C GLU A 72 -30.30 0.83 -2.92
N ASN A 73 -31.27 -0.07 -2.74
CA ASN A 73 -32.54 -0.12 -3.45
C ASN A 73 -32.42 -0.15 -4.99
N GLY A 74 -31.39 -0.80 -5.54
CA GLY A 74 -31.14 -0.87 -6.99
C GLY A 74 -30.48 0.39 -7.56
N VAL A 75 -29.98 1.28 -6.70
CA VAL A 75 -29.14 2.42 -7.07
C VAL A 75 -27.73 2.15 -6.59
N TYR A 76 -26.80 2.10 -7.51
CA TYR A 76 -25.37 1.84 -7.28
C TYR A 76 -24.59 3.10 -7.61
N THR A 77 -23.69 3.49 -6.72
CA THR A 77 -22.81 4.64 -6.96
C THR A 77 -21.37 4.22 -6.78
N SER A 78 -20.53 4.56 -7.75
CA SER A 78 -19.09 4.36 -7.71
C SER A 78 -18.39 5.71 -7.78
N ILE A 79 -17.49 5.96 -6.84
CA ILE A 79 -16.60 7.13 -6.83
C ILE A 79 -15.17 6.60 -6.63
N LEU A 80 -14.35 6.68 -7.68
CA LEU A 80 -12.96 6.26 -7.72
C LEU A 80 -12.06 7.49 -7.85
N LEU A 81 -11.24 7.72 -6.87
CA LEU A 81 -10.39 8.91 -6.74
C LEU A 81 -8.90 8.55 -6.75
N ALA A 82 -8.09 9.36 -7.43
CA ALA A 82 -6.66 9.24 -7.49
C ALA A 82 -6.04 9.98 -6.28
N SER A 83 -5.66 9.24 -5.26
CA SER A 83 -4.93 9.76 -4.10
C SER A 83 -4.34 8.61 -3.28
N GLU A 84 -3.17 8.82 -2.72
CA GLU A 84 -2.57 7.93 -1.73
C GLU A 84 -3.27 8.01 -0.36
N GLN A 85 -4.00 9.10 -0.10
CA GLN A 85 -4.72 9.32 1.15
C GLN A 85 -6.22 9.30 0.89
N VAL A 86 -6.94 8.54 1.68
CA VAL A 86 -8.41 8.45 1.58
C VAL A 86 -9.09 9.70 2.13
N GLU A 87 -8.52 10.35 3.15
CA GLU A 87 -9.06 11.55 3.79
C GLU A 87 -8.59 12.80 3.05
N GLY A 88 -9.52 13.68 2.65
CA GLY A 88 -9.19 14.90 1.92
C GLY A 88 -10.36 15.55 1.20
N GLU A 89 -10.03 16.58 0.41
CA GLU A 89 -10.94 17.26 -0.51
C GLU A 89 -10.53 16.90 -1.95
N TYR A 90 -11.50 16.58 -2.78
CA TYR A 90 -11.31 16.06 -4.13
C TYR A 90 -12.21 16.77 -5.12
N ASP A 91 -11.71 16.93 -6.35
CA ASP A 91 -12.48 17.50 -7.44
C ASP A 91 -12.49 16.57 -8.69
N LYS A 92 -13.04 17.04 -9.78
CA LYS A 92 -13.11 16.26 -11.03
C LYS A 92 -11.76 15.83 -11.60
N PHE A 93 -10.66 16.50 -11.24
CA PHE A 93 -9.33 16.16 -11.72
C PHE A 93 -8.72 15.00 -10.92
N ASP A 94 -9.28 14.72 -9.74
CA ASP A 94 -8.91 13.59 -8.91
C ASP A 94 -9.70 12.31 -9.29
N MET A 95 -10.69 12.38 -10.18
CA MET A 95 -11.35 11.19 -10.71
C MET A 95 -10.33 10.34 -11.49
N TYR A 96 -9.95 9.21 -10.93
CA TYR A 96 -8.85 8.38 -11.46
C TYR A 96 -9.13 7.90 -12.91
N VAL A 97 -10.36 7.44 -13.14
CA VAL A 97 -10.82 7.01 -14.45
C VAL A 97 -12.27 7.45 -14.59
N ALA A 98 -12.56 8.32 -15.56
CA ALA A 98 -13.88 8.92 -15.70
C ALA A 98 -15.02 7.88 -15.74
N TYR A 99 -14.84 6.77 -16.48
CA TYR A 99 -15.87 5.73 -16.60
C TYR A 99 -16.09 4.89 -15.31
N ALA A 100 -15.28 5.03 -14.30
CA ALA A 100 -15.45 4.38 -13.00
C ALA A 100 -16.16 5.26 -11.97
N ASN A 101 -16.54 6.49 -12.37
CA ASN A 101 -17.27 7.46 -11.56
C ASN A 101 -18.66 7.63 -12.15
N TYR A 102 -19.65 6.93 -11.56
CA TYR A 102 -21.00 6.86 -12.11
C TYR A 102 -22.05 6.50 -11.06
N ILE A 103 -23.31 6.73 -11.47
CA ILE A 103 -24.48 6.13 -10.81
C ILE A 103 -25.11 5.14 -11.79
N MET A 104 -25.49 3.97 -11.29
CA MET A 104 -26.21 2.96 -12.04
C MET A 104 -27.58 2.71 -11.39
N PHE A 105 -28.60 2.86 -12.16
CA PHE A 105 -29.98 2.56 -11.76
C PHE A 105 -30.38 1.21 -12.35
N VAL A 106 -30.90 0.31 -11.52
CA VAL A 106 -31.40 -1.01 -11.94
C VAL A 106 -32.87 -1.11 -11.62
N ASP A 107 -33.69 -1.21 -12.68
CA ASP A 107 -35.14 -1.43 -12.58
C ASP A 107 -35.51 -2.71 -13.34
N GLY A 108 -35.67 -3.79 -12.59
CA GLY A 108 -35.92 -5.13 -13.14
C GLY A 108 -34.75 -5.62 -14.00
N THR A 109 -34.91 -5.67 -15.31
CA THR A 109 -33.89 -6.07 -16.29
C THR A 109 -33.18 -4.87 -16.93
N ASP A 110 -33.69 -3.67 -16.73
CA ASP A 110 -33.18 -2.47 -17.35
C ASP A 110 -32.12 -1.83 -16.46
N THR A 111 -31.01 -1.40 -17.08
CA THR A 111 -29.89 -0.76 -16.39
C THR A 111 -29.58 0.56 -17.11
N THR A 112 -29.52 1.64 -16.34
CA THR A 112 -29.16 2.97 -16.85
C THR A 112 -27.94 3.47 -16.09
N PHE A 113 -26.95 3.97 -16.84
CA PHE A 113 -25.74 4.59 -16.29
C PHE A 113 -25.79 6.11 -16.45
N VAL A 114 -25.32 6.80 -15.42
CA VAL A 114 -25.12 8.25 -15.42
C VAL A 114 -23.68 8.49 -15.02
N ASP A 115 -22.84 8.88 -15.98
CA ASP A 115 -21.45 9.24 -15.74
C ASP A 115 -21.37 10.62 -15.08
N PHE A 116 -20.34 10.87 -14.26
CA PHE A 116 -20.12 12.20 -13.70
C PHE A 116 -19.36 13.09 -14.66
N LEU A 117 -19.89 14.29 -14.90
CA LEU A 117 -19.27 15.37 -15.67
C LEU A 117 -18.41 16.26 -14.77
N ASP A 118 -18.79 16.38 -13.50
CA ASP A 118 -18.12 17.15 -12.48
C ASP A 118 -18.31 16.48 -11.11
N LEU A 119 -17.34 16.68 -10.21
CA LEU A 119 -17.36 16.13 -8.88
C LEU A 119 -16.65 17.10 -7.94
N ASN A 120 -17.25 17.35 -6.78
CA ASN A 120 -16.58 17.91 -5.61
C ASN A 120 -16.89 17.00 -4.44
N ALA A 121 -15.88 16.44 -3.80
CA ALA A 121 -16.04 15.48 -2.73
C ALA A 121 -15.15 15.82 -1.54
N VAL A 122 -15.64 15.52 -0.35
CA VAL A 122 -14.88 15.62 0.90
C VAL A 122 -14.97 14.26 1.59
N VAL A 123 -13.82 13.69 1.93
CA VAL A 123 -13.74 12.49 2.75
C VAL A 123 -13.16 12.85 4.10
N THR A 124 -13.88 12.48 5.15
CA THR A 124 -13.44 12.63 6.54
C THR A 124 -13.36 11.27 7.21
N LYS A 125 -12.45 11.16 8.20
CA LYS A 125 -12.29 9.96 9.02
C LYS A 125 -12.57 10.30 10.49
N GLU A 126 -13.41 9.53 11.13
CA GLU A 126 -13.65 9.57 12.57
C GLU A 126 -13.55 8.15 13.12
N ASP A 127 -12.52 7.91 13.93
CA ASP A 127 -12.13 6.57 14.39
C ASP A 127 -11.93 5.60 13.20
N LYS A 128 -12.80 4.59 13.09
CA LYS A 128 -12.80 3.57 12.02
C LYS A 128 -13.82 3.86 10.91
N THR A 129 -14.49 5.02 10.97
CA THR A 129 -15.54 5.37 10.01
C THR A 129 -15.03 6.43 9.04
N TYR A 130 -15.08 6.11 7.77
CA TYR A 130 -14.88 7.05 6.67
C TYR A 130 -16.23 7.54 6.18
N LYS A 131 -16.35 8.84 5.99
CA LYS A 131 -17.55 9.48 5.47
C LYS A 131 -17.18 10.32 4.24
N LEU A 132 -17.77 9.98 3.10
CA LEU A 132 -17.70 10.77 1.89
C LEU A 132 -18.97 11.59 1.75
N VAL A 133 -18.82 12.87 1.43
CA VAL A 133 -19.89 13.79 0.99
C VAL A 133 -19.46 14.37 -0.34
N ALA A 134 -20.29 14.20 -1.38
CA ALA A 134 -19.96 14.65 -2.71
C ALA A 134 -21.15 15.32 -3.38
N ASP A 135 -20.86 16.37 -4.18
CA ASP A 135 -21.73 16.96 -5.17
C ASP A 135 -21.22 16.54 -6.54
N ALA A 136 -22.01 15.75 -7.27
CA ALA A 136 -21.66 15.24 -8.59
C ALA A 136 -22.68 15.67 -9.64
N LEU A 137 -22.22 16.31 -10.71
CA LEU A 137 -23.07 16.63 -11.85
C LEU A 137 -23.09 15.45 -12.81
N GLY A 138 -24.26 14.83 -12.97
CA GLY A 138 -24.46 13.72 -13.89
C GLY A 138 -24.54 14.13 -15.36
N SER A 139 -24.25 13.18 -16.26
CA SER A 139 -24.42 13.33 -17.71
C SER A 139 -25.88 13.55 -18.13
N ASP A 140 -26.82 13.24 -17.27
CA ASP A 140 -28.25 13.52 -17.39
C ASP A 140 -28.65 14.97 -16.98
N THR A 141 -27.66 15.78 -16.56
CA THR A 141 -27.82 17.14 -16.07
C THR A 141 -28.55 17.25 -14.72
N ILE A 142 -28.44 16.21 -13.89
CA ILE A 142 -28.91 16.21 -12.50
C ILE A 142 -27.72 16.40 -11.57
N MET A 143 -27.88 17.23 -10.54
CA MET A 143 -26.92 17.31 -9.45
C MET A 143 -27.24 16.23 -8.42
N TYR A 144 -26.30 15.38 -8.13
CA TYR A 144 -26.42 14.34 -7.11
C TYR A 144 -25.64 14.75 -5.87
N HIS A 145 -26.35 14.94 -4.78
CA HIS A 145 -25.74 15.08 -3.46
C HIS A 145 -25.61 13.71 -2.84
N ILE A 146 -24.36 13.22 -2.75
CA ILE A 146 -24.06 11.83 -2.39
C ILE A 146 -23.41 11.80 -1.02
N THR A 147 -23.95 10.99 -0.11
CA THR A 147 -23.35 10.70 1.17
C THR A 147 -23.08 9.21 1.29
N MET A 148 -21.83 8.83 1.54
CA MET A 148 -21.43 7.44 1.78
C MET A 148 -20.76 7.32 3.14
N SER A 149 -21.03 6.23 3.85
CA SER A 149 -20.39 5.94 5.12
C SER A 149 -19.86 4.51 5.10
N TYR A 150 -18.58 4.35 5.37
CA TYR A 150 -17.92 3.06 5.53
C TYR A 150 -17.30 2.98 6.92
N THR A 151 -17.68 1.96 7.67
CA THR A 151 -17.02 1.67 8.95
C THR A 151 -16.20 0.40 8.79
N LYS A 152 -14.88 0.52 8.99
CA LYS A 152 -13.97 -0.63 8.96
C LYS A 152 -14.43 -1.65 10.00
N PRO A 153 -14.71 -2.89 9.61
CA PRO A 153 -15.22 -3.89 10.54
C PRO A 153 -14.18 -4.19 11.63
N ALA A 154 -14.67 -4.49 12.84
CA ALA A 154 -13.77 -5.01 13.87
C ALA A 154 -13.24 -6.39 13.46
N PRO A 155 -12.02 -6.76 13.87
CA PRO A 155 -11.49 -8.11 13.62
C PRO A 155 -12.45 -9.19 14.11
N THR A 156 -12.61 -10.23 13.31
CA THR A 156 -13.54 -11.32 13.58
C THR A 156 -12.97 -12.38 14.53
N ASP A 157 -11.65 -12.44 14.62
CA ASP A 157 -10.91 -13.39 15.46
C ASP A 157 -9.54 -12.80 15.88
N THR A 158 -8.86 -13.50 16.78
CA THR A 158 -7.53 -13.12 17.25
C THR A 158 -6.61 -14.34 17.26
N ILE A 159 -5.42 -14.19 16.68
CA ILE A 159 -4.38 -15.21 16.65
C ILE A 159 -3.12 -14.68 17.32
N ASP A 160 -2.61 -15.39 18.30
CA ASP A 160 -1.34 -15.10 18.95
C ASP A 160 -0.21 -15.86 18.26
N ILE A 161 0.79 -15.15 17.77
CA ILE A 161 1.98 -15.75 17.13
C ILE A 161 3.20 -15.42 17.98
N VAL A 162 3.78 -16.43 18.57
CA VAL A 162 5.05 -16.35 19.30
C VAL A 162 6.12 -17.08 18.50
N ALA A 163 7.21 -16.39 18.18
CA ALA A 163 8.34 -16.94 17.46
C ALA A 163 9.66 -16.48 18.08
N THR A 164 10.60 -17.41 18.26
CA THR A 164 11.86 -17.18 18.97
C THR A 164 13.11 -17.34 18.10
N ASN A 165 12.93 -17.36 16.79
CA ASN A 165 13.97 -17.46 15.77
C ASN A 165 14.02 -16.22 14.86
N MET A 166 13.67 -15.06 15.40
CA MET A 166 13.63 -13.81 14.65
C MET A 166 14.98 -13.49 14.00
N VAL A 167 14.96 -13.13 12.74
CA VAL A 167 16.10 -12.63 11.96
C VAL A 167 15.77 -11.23 11.48
N VAL A 168 16.72 -10.33 11.59
CA VAL A 168 16.64 -8.98 11.03
C VAL A 168 17.68 -8.92 9.90
N ASP A 169 17.20 -8.65 8.69
CA ASP A 169 18.05 -8.43 7.51
C ASP A 169 17.95 -6.95 7.13
N GLU A 170 19.06 -6.24 7.22
CA GLU A 170 19.15 -4.81 6.96
C GLU A 170 20.28 -4.54 5.97
N PHE A 171 19.97 -3.82 4.89
CA PHE A 171 20.97 -3.38 3.92
C PHE A 171 20.66 -1.97 3.39
N GLU A 172 21.70 -1.24 3.05
CA GLU A 172 21.57 0.08 2.45
C GLU A 172 21.77 0.00 0.92
N PHE A 173 20.86 0.61 0.17
CA PHE A 173 20.95 0.71 -1.26
C PHE A 173 20.53 2.12 -1.72
N TRP A 174 21.43 2.84 -2.38
CA TRP A 174 21.27 4.23 -2.84
C TRP A 174 20.83 5.22 -1.74
N GLY A 175 21.34 5.03 -0.51
CA GLY A 175 21.02 5.88 0.64
C GLY A 175 19.65 5.60 1.26
N MET A 176 18.96 4.55 0.82
CA MET A 176 17.77 4.03 1.48
C MET A 176 18.12 2.78 2.28
N VAL A 177 17.60 2.70 3.48
CA VAL A 177 17.75 1.52 4.35
C VAL A 177 16.56 0.60 4.12
N PHE A 178 16.86 -0.63 3.73
CA PHE A 178 15.87 -1.70 3.63
C PHE A 178 16.04 -2.63 4.81
N CYS A 179 14.98 -2.90 5.52
CA CYS A 179 15.02 -3.76 6.68
C CYS A 179 13.83 -4.72 6.67
N THR A 180 14.10 -6.00 6.79
CA THR A 180 13.08 -7.03 6.88
C THR A 180 13.27 -7.82 8.15
N VAL A 181 12.21 -7.93 8.96
CA VAL A 181 12.15 -8.78 10.13
C VAL A 181 11.39 -10.05 9.77
N GLN A 182 12.00 -11.21 9.93
CA GLN A 182 11.38 -12.50 9.72
C GLN A 182 11.43 -13.34 10.98
N ALA A 183 10.35 -14.03 11.28
CA ALA A 183 10.29 -15.00 12.38
C ALA A 183 9.28 -16.10 12.04
N SER A 184 9.52 -17.33 12.53
CA SER A 184 8.61 -18.44 12.28
C SER A 184 8.44 -19.32 13.52
N ASN A 185 7.31 -19.99 13.58
CA ASN A 185 7.07 -21.13 14.43
C ASN A 185 6.53 -22.30 13.59
N ASP A 186 6.02 -23.36 14.20
CA ASP A 186 5.55 -24.55 13.47
C ASP A 186 4.31 -24.29 12.60
N GLU A 187 3.58 -23.21 12.85
CA GLU A 187 2.30 -22.90 12.18
C GLU A 187 2.38 -21.69 11.26
N TYR A 188 3.24 -20.71 11.57
CA TYR A 188 3.29 -19.41 10.90
C TYR A 188 4.71 -18.95 10.61
N THR A 189 4.87 -18.24 9.49
CA THR A 189 6.02 -17.37 9.22
C THR A 189 5.52 -15.94 9.14
N VAL A 190 6.14 -15.02 9.89
CA VAL A 190 5.85 -13.58 9.89
C VAL A 190 6.96 -12.86 9.15
N THR A 191 6.57 -11.94 8.27
CA THR A 191 7.48 -11.00 7.62
C THR A 191 6.99 -9.60 7.91
N LEU A 192 7.85 -8.74 8.47
CA LEU A 192 7.63 -7.30 8.61
C LEU A 192 8.65 -6.58 7.75
N ASP A 193 8.18 -5.82 6.79
CA ASP A 193 9.01 -4.95 5.97
C ASP A 193 9.01 -3.54 6.56
N MET A 194 10.19 -3.00 6.83
CA MET A 194 10.38 -1.75 7.56
C MET A 194 10.82 -0.64 6.60
N ALA A 195 10.20 0.50 6.70
CA ALA A 195 10.48 1.63 5.81
C ALA A 195 11.86 2.28 6.01
N ASN A 196 12.39 2.26 7.25
CA ASN A 196 13.62 2.99 7.62
C ASN A 196 14.48 2.25 8.67
N GLY A 197 14.66 0.92 8.53
CA GLY A 197 15.37 0.13 9.54
C GLY A 197 14.49 -0.26 10.72
N LEU A 198 15.06 -0.81 11.78
CA LEU A 198 14.35 -1.28 12.98
C LEU A 198 14.70 -0.40 14.20
N PRO A 199 14.10 0.79 14.36
CA PRO A 199 14.38 1.65 15.50
C PRO A 199 13.79 1.09 16.79
N MET A 200 14.47 1.32 17.92
CA MET A 200 13.97 0.94 19.24
C MET A 200 12.84 1.85 19.71
N GLY A 201 11.84 1.28 20.37
CA GLY A 201 10.71 2.00 20.97
C GLY A 201 9.38 1.69 20.30
N GLU A 202 8.43 2.60 20.48
CA GLU A 202 7.12 2.51 19.83
C GLU A 202 7.24 2.89 18.35
N LEU A 203 6.59 2.09 17.49
CA LEU A 203 6.54 2.28 16.06
C LEU A 203 5.13 2.65 15.64
N THR A 204 5.03 3.40 14.55
CA THR A 204 3.79 3.78 13.88
C THR A 204 3.61 3.01 12.57
N SER A 205 2.46 3.14 11.93
CA SER A 205 2.23 2.53 10.61
C SER A 205 3.19 3.06 9.53
N GLU A 206 3.73 4.28 9.70
CA GLU A 206 4.68 4.90 8.78
C GLU A 206 6.07 4.24 8.81
N ASP A 207 6.38 3.51 9.89
CA ASP A 207 7.64 2.77 10.02
C ASP A 207 7.62 1.46 9.24
N PHE A 208 6.47 1.07 8.68
CA PHE A 208 6.27 -0.19 7.97
C PHE A 208 5.86 0.01 6.51
N ASN A 209 6.36 -0.84 5.66
CA ASN A 209 5.78 -1.07 4.33
C ASN A 209 4.68 -2.14 4.45
N VAL A 210 3.50 -1.74 4.87
CA VAL A 210 2.38 -2.64 5.24
C VAL A 210 2.04 -3.62 4.11
N ALA A 211 2.06 -3.15 2.86
CA ALA A 211 1.78 -3.98 1.68
C ALA A 211 2.79 -5.12 1.43
N TYR A 212 3.99 -5.03 2.01
CA TYR A 212 5.03 -6.06 1.93
C TYR A 212 5.20 -6.84 3.25
N SER A 213 4.36 -6.54 4.22
CA SER A 213 4.33 -7.22 5.51
C SER A 213 3.21 -8.25 5.55
N SER A 214 3.50 -9.46 6.02
CA SER A 214 2.54 -10.56 5.92
C SER A 214 2.74 -11.63 7.01
N VAL A 215 1.69 -12.44 7.17
CA VAL A 215 1.74 -13.73 7.86
C VAL A 215 1.51 -14.84 6.84
N TYR A 216 2.45 -15.77 6.75
CA TYR A 216 2.28 -16.98 5.96
C TYR A 216 1.86 -18.15 6.87
N ARG A 217 0.69 -18.73 6.63
CA ARG A 217 0.17 -19.88 7.34
C ARG A 217 0.66 -21.17 6.66
N ILE A 218 1.46 -21.96 7.38
CA ILE A 218 2.15 -23.13 6.84
C ILE A 218 1.17 -24.25 6.45
N ALA A 219 0.11 -24.44 7.24
CA ALA A 219 -0.81 -25.57 7.09
C ALA A 219 -1.50 -25.65 5.72
N ASP A 220 -1.80 -24.52 5.11
CA ASP A 220 -2.50 -24.43 3.82
C ASP A 220 -1.77 -23.57 2.79
N SER A 221 -0.54 -23.14 3.11
CA SER A 221 0.29 -22.30 2.26
C SER A 221 -0.38 -20.98 1.87
N THR A 222 -1.11 -20.38 2.81
CA THR A 222 -1.81 -19.10 2.60
C THR A 222 -0.95 -17.95 3.12
N GLU A 223 -0.70 -16.97 2.25
CA GLU A 223 -0.11 -15.69 2.64
C GLU A 223 -1.24 -14.67 2.91
N ILE A 224 -1.16 -14.01 4.06
CA ILE A 224 -2.10 -12.99 4.52
C ILE A 224 -1.32 -11.70 4.68
N VAL A 225 -1.50 -10.79 3.75
CA VAL A 225 -0.90 -9.44 3.81
C VAL A 225 -1.55 -8.65 4.94
N PHE A 226 -0.82 -7.76 5.58
CA PHE A 226 -1.39 -6.90 6.60
C PHE A 226 -2.17 -5.75 5.96
N ASP A 227 -3.28 -5.39 6.59
CA ASP A 227 -4.14 -4.28 6.23
C ASP A 227 -3.92 -3.08 7.18
N GLU A 228 -3.58 -3.36 8.45
CA GLU A 228 -3.40 -2.32 9.46
C GLU A 228 -2.40 -2.76 10.52
N ILE A 229 -1.52 -1.87 10.92
CA ILE A 229 -0.68 -2.01 12.13
C ILE A 229 -1.31 -1.14 13.22
N ILE A 230 -1.90 -1.78 14.23
CA ILE A 230 -2.56 -1.10 15.34
C ILE A 230 -1.53 -0.54 16.32
N SER A 231 -0.52 -1.35 16.65
CA SER A 231 0.56 -0.98 17.55
C SER A 231 1.78 -1.86 17.27
N ALA A 232 2.96 -1.30 17.44
CA ALA A 232 4.19 -2.07 17.42
C ALA A 232 5.21 -1.46 18.37
N THR A 233 6.06 -2.28 18.95
CA THR A 233 7.14 -1.86 19.85
C THR A 233 8.35 -2.74 19.63
N VAL A 234 9.51 -2.12 19.47
CA VAL A 234 10.79 -2.81 19.43
C VAL A 234 11.49 -2.62 20.77
N SER A 235 11.91 -3.70 21.37
CA SER A 235 12.65 -3.74 22.63
C SER A 235 13.91 -4.58 22.48
N GLU A 236 14.76 -4.57 23.48
CA GLU A 236 15.93 -5.43 23.54
C GLU A 236 15.72 -6.55 24.57
N VAL A 237 15.96 -7.77 24.15
CA VAL A 237 15.97 -8.97 25.01
C VAL A 237 17.32 -9.66 24.85
N GLU A 238 18.08 -9.74 25.93
CA GLU A 238 19.42 -10.37 25.96
C GLU A 238 20.40 -9.80 24.89
N GLY A 239 20.34 -8.49 24.66
CA GLY A 239 21.20 -7.81 23.67
C GLY A 239 20.76 -8.00 22.22
N LYS A 240 19.55 -8.50 21.98
CA LYS A 240 18.97 -8.69 20.64
C LYS A 240 17.63 -7.98 20.54
N PRO A 241 17.27 -7.47 19.35
CA PRO A 241 15.96 -6.87 19.15
C PRO A 241 14.83 -7.90 19.29
N ALA A 242 13.71 -7.45 19.83
CA ALA A 242 12.47 -8.19 19.93
C ALA A 242 11.30 -7.27 19.52
N VAL A 243 10.35 -7.78 18.77
CA VAL A 243 9.23 -7.03 18.24
C VAL A 243 7.92 -7.56 18.80
N LYS A 244 7.11 -6.68 19.41
CA LYS A 244 5.72 -6.96 19.75
C LYS A 244 4.83 -6.07 18.90
N ALA A 245 3.87 -6.67 18.21
CA ALA A 245 2.96 -5.91 17.37
C ALA A 245 1.55 -6.48 17.41
N GLN A 246 0.58 -5.60 17.18
CA GLN A 246 -0.81 -5.94 16.90
C GLN A 246 -1.13 -5.50 15.49
N VAL A 247 -1.46 -6.43 14.62
CA VAL A 247 -1.70 -6.17 13.20
C VAL A 247 -3.01 -6.84 12.77
N VAL A 248 -3.72 -6.23 11.83
CA VAL A 248 -4.91 -6.81 11.20
C VAL A 248 -4.54 -7.26 9.80
N GLY A 249 -4.86 -8.51 9.47
CA GLY A 249 -4.69 -9.04 8.12
C GLY A 249 -5.86 -8.65 7.20
N VAL A 250 -5.65 -8.78 5.89
CA VAL A 250 -6.73 -8.61 4.88
C VAL A 250 -7.89 -9.62 5.05
N ASP A 251 -7.68 -10.68 5.83
CA ASP A 251 -8.70 -11.64 6.25
C ASP A 251 -9.54 -11.16 7.45
N ASN A 252 -9.30 -9.94 7.92
CA ASN A 252 -9.94 -9.32 9.08
C ASN A 252 -9.72 -10.08 10.40
N ILE A 253 -8.55 -10.71 10.56
CA ILE A 253 -8.09 -11.34 11.80
C ILE A 253 -7.04 -10.44 12.46
N LEU A 254 -7.13 -10.31 13.79
CA LEU A 254 -6.11 -9.65 14.61
C LEU A 254 -4.98 -10.63 14.93
N TYR A 255 -3.77 -10.30 14.54
CA TYR A 255 -2.57 -11.05 14.89
C TYR A 255 -1.80 -10.30 15.97
N ASN A 256 -1.62 -10.95 17.13
CA ASN A 256 -0.71 -10.49 18.18
C ASN A 256 0.65 -11.15 17.94
N LEU A 257 1.63 -10.39 17.58
CA LEU A 257 2.98 -10.86 17.29
C LEU A 257 3.89 -10.65 18.49
N ASP A 258 4.61 -11.70 18.90
CA ASP A 258 5.69 -11.64 19.89
C ASP A 258 6.92 -12.35 19.29
N LEU A 259 7.77 -11.55 18.64
CA LEU A 259 8.89 -12.01 17.85
C LEU A 259 10.20 -11.69 18.57
N SER A 260 11.04 -12.68 18.77
CA SER A 260 12.33 -12.52 19.43
C SER A 260 13.37 -13.49 18.87
N TYR A 261 14.62 -13.28 19.19
CA TYR A 261 15.68 -14.24 18.94
C TYR A 261 16.15 -14.82 20.27
N VAL A 262 15.99 -16.12 20.41
CA VAL A 262 16.54 -16.88 21.53
C VAL A 262 17.63 -17.80 20.99
N VAL A 263 18.82 -17.71 21.56
CA VAL A 263 19.91 -18.64 21.22
C VAL A 263 19.47 -20.07 21.59
N PRO A 264 19.36 -20.99 20.61
CA PRO A 264 18.96 -22.34 20.93
C PRO A 264 19.97 -22.97 21.90
N GLU A 265 19.48 -23.59 22.97
CA GLU A 265 20.34 -24.40 23.81
C GLU A 265 20.84 -25.61 23.01
N ALA A 266 22.14 -25.87 23.10
CA ALA A 266 22.69 -27.04 22.48
C ALA A 266 22.09 -28.31 23.12
N THR A 267 21.38 -29.09 22.32
CA THR A 267 20.75 -30.34 22.75
C THR A 267 21.75 -31.51 22.80
N ASP A 268 22.86 -31.36 22.10
CA ASP A 268 23.94 -32.35 22.06
C ASP A 268 25.29 -31.68 21.77
N THR A 269 26.38 -32.34 22.05
CA THR A 269 27.73 -31.85 21.74
C THR A 269 28.45 -32.88 20.89
N VAL A 270 28.84 -32.48 19.71
CA VAL A 270 29.65 -33.28 18.80
C VAL A 270 31.10 -32.75 18.84
N ASN A 271 32.03 -33.59 19.31
CA ASN A 271 33.45 -33.26 19.25
C ASN A 271 34.03 -33.66 17.90
N VAL A 272 34.41 -32.67 17.10
CA VAL A 272 35.06 -32.89 15.81
C VAL A 272 36.53 -32.55 15.94
N VAL A 273 37.39 -33.54 15.70
CA VAL A 273 38.84 -33.39 15.77
C VAL A 273 39.43 -33.60 14.39
N PHE A 274 40.28 -32.70 14.02
CA PHE A 274 41.07 -32.78 12.80
C PHE A 274 42.56 -32.85 13.14
N ASP A 275 43.27 -33.77 12.52
CA ASP A 275 44.71 -33.95 12.76
C ASP A 275 45.56 -32.87 12.07
N ASP A 276 45.09 -32.38 10.91
CA ASP A 276 45.77 -31.33 10.10
C ASP A 276 44.78 -30.24 9.75
N VAL A 277 44.98 -29.01 10.27
CA VAL A 277 44.14 -27.83 9.97
C VAL A 277 44.79 -26.99 8.88
N VAL A 278 44.06 -26.71 7.82
CA VAL A 278 44.50 -25.77 6.77
C VAL A 278 43.99 -24.39 7.12
N THR A 279 44.91 -23.47 7.37
CA THR A 279 44.60 -22.03 7.51
C THR A 279 45.10 -21.27 6.32
N ALA A 280 44.24 -20.43 5.74
CA ALA A 280 44.63 -19.50 4.69
C ALA A 280 44.27 -18.06 5.10
N LYS A 281 45.24 -17.15 4.94
CA LYS A 281 44.97 -15.71 5.09
C LYS A 281 44.49 -15.20 3.75
N TYR A 282 43.24 -14.71 3.69
CA TYR A 282 42.70 -14.10 2.48
C TYR A 282 42.85 -12.58 2.57
N TYR A 283 43.27 -11.95 1.47
CA TYR A 283 43.21 -10.51 1.27
C TYR A 283 41.92 -10.10 0.53
N ALA A 284 40.79 -10.76 0.87
CA ALA A 284 39.49 -10.42 0.30
C ALA A 284 38.70 -9.64 1.33
N GLU A 285 37.87 -8.71 0.87
CA GLU A 285 37.10 -7.71 1.63
C GLU A 285 36.13 -8.30 2.67
N SER A 286 36.06 -9.63 2.85
CA SER A 286 35.05 -10.30 3.67
C SER A 286 35.57 -11.08 4.88
N ALA A 287 36.84 -11.44 4.97
CA ALA A 287 37.39 -12.12 6.16
C ALA A 287 38.92 -12.01 6.22
N ASP A 288 39.48 -11.88 7.43
CA ASP A 288 40.93 -11.83 7.64
C ASP A 288 41.56 -13.22 7.62
N TYR A 289 40.85 -14.22 8.12
CA TYR A 289 41.31 -15.59 8.12
C TYR A 289 40.21 -16.56 7.73
N TYR A 290 40.56 -17.53 6.90
CA TYR A 290 39.70 -18.63 6.51
C TYR A 290 40.33 -19.94 7.05
N ILE A 291 39.55 -20.70 7.78
CA ILE A 291 39.90 -22.03 8.27
C ILE A 291 39.01 -23.04 7.60
N TYR A 292 39.61 -23.99 6.89
CA TYR A 292 38.89 -25.08 6.26
C TYR A 292 39.49 -26.42 6.75
N ASN A 293 38.62 -27.33 7.08
CA ASN A 293 39.06 -28.72 7.27
C ASN A 293 37.89 -29.69 6.98
N GLU A 294 38.25 -30.90 6.57
CA GLU A 294 37.28 -31.96 6.29
C GLU A 294 37.80 -33.29 6.79
N ASN A 295 36.87 -34.14 7.19
CA ASN A 295 37.08 -35.57 7.42
C ASN A 295 35.93 -36.37 6.77
N GLU A 296 35.89 -37.68 7.00
CA GLU A 296 34.88 -38.56 6.40
C GLU A 296 33.42 -38.17 6.72
N ASN A 297 33.17 -37.41 7.79
CA ASN A 297 31.83 -37.12 8.29
C ASN A 297 31.52 -35.62 8.34
N TYR A 298 32.52 -34.75 8.40
CA TYR A 298 32.31 -33.32 8.63
C TYR A 298 33.22 -32.45 7.76
N ILE A 299 32.67 -31.36 7.31
CA ILE A 299 33.38 -30.21 6.72
C ILE A 299 33.19 -29.05 7.68
N VAL A 300 34.26 -28.39 8.11
CA VAL A 300 34.22 -27.21 8.95
C VAL A 300 34.89 -26.05 8.22
N THR A 301 34.15 -24.97 8.10
CA THR A 301 34.60 -23.71 7.51
C THR A 301 34.39 -22.60 8.53
N LEU A 302 35.41 -21.81 8.83
CA LEU A 302 35.32 -20.67 9.73
C LEU A 302 35.91 -19.43 9.03
N ASP A 303 35.13 -18.38 8.90
CA ASP A 303 35.59 -17.06 8.52
C ASP A 303 35.78 -16.23 9.79
N ILE A 304 36.99 -15.72 9.99
CA ILE A 304 37.35 -14.96 11.19
C ILE A 304 37.70 -13.54 10.74
N PHE A 305 37.04 -12.57 11.35
CA PHE A 305 37.26 -11.14 11.14
C PHE A 305 38.05 -10.59 12.32
N GLU A 306 39.12 -9.83 12.06
CA GLU A 306 39.79 -9.02 13.09
C GLU A 306 38.96 -7.72 13.28
N GLU A 307 38.58 -7.40 14.53
CA GLU A 307 37.92 -6.14 14.89
C GLU A 307 38.88 -4.93 14.79
#